data_68c1e659ac4af710ee676776b9accdd4
#
_entry.id   68c1e659ac4af710ee676776b9accdd4
#
_cell.length_a   1.000
_cell.length_b   1.000
_cell.length_c   1.000
_cell.angle_alpha   90.00
_cell.angle_beta   90.00
_cell.angle_gamma   90.00
#
_symmetry.space_group_name_H-M   'P 1'
#
loop_
_entity.id
_entity.type
_entity.pdbx_description
1 polymer ?
#
loop_
_entity_poly.entity_id
_entity_poly.type
_entity_poly.pdbx_seq_one_letter_code
_entity_poly.pdbx_strand_id
1 'polypeptide(L)'
;MSQLTAKTRAQLRNAAFAYVDSKGRRRLPIHDEAHVRNALARFNQTRFEDDAARERARKRLLTAAKKYGIVPIGFITGQLATERLEGESSARAGVVRGLPSGQVTFLLTDIEDSTGLLRLLEDRYANLLGDVRRLLRRAVQRSGGKEVDIRADEAFAVFKRPSGALAAALAIQRRVGSRSWPAGAKVRLRIGIHTGRPTLTDGGYVGLAVHTAARICSAGHGGQILLSSDAVRSVEASAPRNVSFRSLGAHRLQGLPEPQPLFQLEAPDLPGNFPAPRTTKARGSNRVVRTRSRSR
;
A
#
# COMPACT_ATOMS: atom_id res chain seq x y z
N MET A 1 -1.72 -23.08 11.80
CA MET A 1 -0.59 -22.21 12.24
C MET A 1 0.32 -23.05 13.13
N SER A 2 1.52 -23.39 12.65
CA SER A 2 2.49 -24.17 13.42
C SER A 2 3.06 -23.28 14.53
N GLN A 3 2.63 -23.49 15.76
CA GLN A 3 3.28 -22.90 16.94
C GLN A 3 4.61 -23.62 17.16
N LEU A 4 5.71 -22.86 17.25
CA LEU A 4 7.00 -23.40 17.70
C LEU A 4 6.83 -24.02 19.08
N THR A 5 7.04 -25.33 19.16
CA THR A 5 7.06 -26.01 20.45
C THR A 5 8.25 -25.53 21.30
N ALA A 6 8.15 -25.60 22.61
CA ALA A 6 9.24 -25.19 23.51
C ALA A 6 10.55 -25.94 23.18
N LYS A 7 10.46 -27.23 22.81
CA LYS A 7 11.60 -28.09 22.42
C LYS A 7 12.26 -27.58 21.14
N THR A 8 11.50 -27.31 20.09
CA THR A 8 12.02 -26.77 18.82
C THR A 8 12.62 -25.36 19.00
N ARG A 9 11.98 -24.53 19.84
CA ARG A 9 12.48 -23.18 20.15
C ARG A 9 13.82 -23.21 20.88
N ALA A 10 14.04 -24.22 21.76
CA ALA A 10 15.30 -24.37 22.48
C ALA A 10 16.47 -24.70 21.55
N GLN A 11 16.25 -25.45 20.49
CA GLN A 11 17.26 -25.87 19.51
C GLN A 11 17.68 -24.77 18.53
N LEU A 12 16.89 -23.72 18.35
CA LEU A 12 17.22 -22.64 17.45
C LEU A 12 18.32 -21.74 18.03
N ARG A 13 19.30 -21.36 17.18
CA ARG A 13 20.35 -20.39 17.54
C ARG A 13 19.76 -18.97 17.70
N ASN A 14 20.42 -18.09 18.46
CA ASN A 14 20.00 -16.70 18.65
C ASN A 14 19.82 -15.93 17.31
N ALA A 15 20.57 -16.30 16.28
CA ALA A 15 20.43 -15.76 14.94
C ALA A 15 19.05 -16.02 14.29
N ALA A 16 18.32 -17.04 14.77
CA ALA A 16 16.97 -17.36 14.30
C ALA A 16 15.86 -16.47 14.90
N PHE A 17 16.21 -15.46 15.70
CA PHE A 17 15.29 -14.52 16.32
C PHE A 17 15.70 -13.09 16.00
N ALA A 18 14.73 -12.22 15.70
CA ALA A 18 15.00 -10.81 15.47
C ALA A 18 15.37 -10.08 16.77
N TYR A 19 14.85 -10.53 17.91
CA TYR A 19 15.15 -9.94 19.21
C TYR A 19 15.54 -11.00 20.25
N VAL A 20 16.64 -10.74 20.95
CA VAL A 20 17.09 -11.47 22.12
C VAL A 20 17.45 -10.42 23.17
N ASP A 21 16.80 -10.44 24.32
CA ASP A 21 17.04 -9.45 25.39
C ASP A 21 18.29 -9.81 26.24
N SER A 22 18.68 -8.88 27.15
CA SER A 22 19.84 -9.03 28.04
C SER A 22 19.77 -10.26 28.96
N LYS A 23 18.55 -10.78 29.23
CA LYS A 23 18.28 -11.98 30.00
C LYS A 23 18.25 -13.25 29.14
N GLY A 24 18.64 -13.17 27.85
CA GLY A 24 18.64 -14.27 26.92
C GLY A 24 17.25 -14.73 26.43
N ARG A 25 16.18 -13.97 26.72
CA ARG A 25 14.82 -14.31 26.25
C ARG A 25 14.70 -13.99 24.77
N ARG A 26 14.38 -15.01 23.98
CA ARG A 26 14.31 -14.96 22.53
C ARG A 26 12.89 -14.65 22.06
N ARG A 27 12.72 -13.61 21.25
CA ARG A 27 11.44 -13.13 20.73
C ARG A 27 11.53 -12.91 19.22
N LEU A 28 10.38 -12.88 18.55
CA LEU A 28 10.25 -12.62 17.10
C LEU A 28 11.11 -13.62 16.29
N PRO A 29 10.73 -14.91 16.22
CA PRO A 29 11.44 -15.89 15.41
C PRO A 29 11.38 -15.52 13.92
N ILE A 30 12.52 -15.75 13.21
CA ILE A 30 12.72 -15.34 11.80
C ILE A 30 13.39 -16.47 10.98
N HIS A 31 13.24 -17.71 11.38
CA HIS A 31 13.93 -18.86 10.77
C HIS A 31 13.24 -19.37 9.49
N ASP A 32 11.94 -19.08 9.29
CA ASP A 32 11.19 -19.38 8.09
C ASP A 32 10.21 -18.25 7.70
N GLU A 33 9.60 -18.36 6.54
CA GLU A 33 8.69 -17.35 5.99
C GLU A 33 7.48 -17.08 6.89
N ALA A 34 6.83 -18.11 7.40
CA ALA A 34 5.63 -18.00 8.25
C ALA A 34 5.94 -17.27 9.55
N HIS A 35 7.10 -17.57 10.17
CA HIS A 35 7.54 -16.89 11.38
C HIS A 35 7.96 -15.45 11.13
N VAL A 36 8.58 -15.13 9.99
CA VAL A 36 8.89 -13.74 9.62
C VAL A 36 7.60 -12.92 9.45
N ARG A 37 6.58 -13.45 8.76
CA ARG A 37 5.26 -12.77 8.63
C ARG A 37 4.62 -12.53 10.01
N ASN A 38 4.68 -13.51 10.89
CA ASN A 38 4.13 -13.41 12.25
C ASN A 38 4.94 -12.41 13.11
N ALA A 39 6.27 -12.41 13.00
CA ALA A 39 7.14 -11.48 13.69
C ALA A 39 6.90 -10.02 13.27
N LEU A 40 6.69 -9.77 11.97
CA LEU A 40 6.29 -8.45 11.44
C LEU A 40 4.96 -7.98 12.05
N ALA A 41 3.95 -8.87 12.12
CA ALA A 41 2.65 -8.53 12.69
C ALA A 41 2.70 -8.23 14.20
N ARG A 42 3.64 -8.85 14.92
CA ARG A 42 3.78 -8.73 16.40
C ARG A 42 4.84 -7.75 16.86
N PHE A 43 5.59 -7.16 15.96
CA PHE A 43 6.73 -6.31 16.32
C PHE A 43 6.31 -5.14 17.22
N ASN A 44 5.25 -4.43 16.90
CA ASN A 44 4.74 -3.31 17.69
C ASN A 44 4.13 -3.71 19.03
N GLN A 45 3.79 -5.00 19.21
CA GLN A 45 3.31 -5.56 20.47
C GLN A 45 4.46 -6.11 21.33
N THR A 46 5.69 -6.13 20.79
CA THR A 46 6.86 -6.66 21.48
C THR A 46 7.47 -5.57 22.36
N ARG A 47 7.66 -5.87 23.65
CA ARG A 47 8.33 -4.98 24.58
C ARG A 47 9.85 -5.14 24.41
N PHE A 48 10.52 -4.07 24.02
CA PHE A 48 11.97 -3.97 23.91
C PHE A 48 12.56 -3.35 25.17
N GLU A 49 13.85 -3.58 25.45
CA GLU A 49 14.55 -3.02 26.60
C GLU A 49 14.81 -1.52 26.41
N ASP A 50 15.19 -1.15 25.19
CA ASP A 50 15.46 0.24 24.77
C ASP A 50 15.22 0.39 23.26
N ASP A 51 15.31 1.63 22.77
CA ASP A 51 15.11 1.96 21.36
C ASP A 51 16.23 1.40 20.48
N ALA A 52 17.45 1.29 20.97
CA ALA A 52 18.55 0.67 20.24
C ALA A 52 18.33 -0.84 20.02
N ALA A 53 17.80 -1.54 21.03
CA ALA A 53 17.41 -2.95 20.91
C ALA A 53 16.26 -3.12 19.91
N ARG A 54 15.28 -2.23 19.93
CA ARG A 54 14.17 -2.19 18.98
C ARG A 54 14.68 -1.99 17.55
N GLU A 55 15.60 -1.06 17.33
CA GLU A 55 16.16 -0.79 16.01
C GLU A 55 17.01 -1.96 15.48
N ARG A 56 17.83 -2.58 16.33
CA ARG A 56 18.55 -3.81 15.97
C ARG A 56 17.60 -4.94 15.58
N ALA A 57 16.54 -5.13 16.34
CA ALA A 57 15.51 -6.15 16.04
C ALA A 57 14.80 -5.84 14.70
N ARG A 58 14.50 -4.56 14.44
CA ARG A 58 13.89 -4.11 13.19
C ARG A 58 14.78 -4.41 11.98
N LYS A 59 16.05 -4.05 12.04
CA LYS A 59 17.01 -4.33 10.96
C LYS A 59 17.10 -5.83 10.66
N ARG A 60 17.20 -6.67 11.69
CA ARG A 60 17.23 -8.13 11.54
C ARG A 60 15.95 -8.68 10.92
N LEU A 61 14.79 -8.16 11.34
CA LEU A 61 13.49 -8.59 10.83
C LEU A 61 13.29 -8.17 9.37
N LEU A 62 13.70 -6.96 8.98
CA LEU A 62 13.68 -6.50 7.59
C LEU A 62 14.63 -7.31 6.69
N THR A 63 15.82 -7.64 7.18
CA THR A 63 16.75 -8.52 6.46
C THR A 63 16.15 -9.91 6.23
N ALA A 64 15.49 -10.47 7.25
CA ALA A 64 14.82 -11.76 7.12
C ALA A 64 13.61 -11.67 6.17
N ALA A 65 12.82 -10.59 6.23
CA ALA A 65 11.72 -10.34 5.30
C ALA A 65 12.22 -10.30 3.84
N LYS A 66 13.32 -9.59 3.58
CA LYS A 66 13.96 -9.52 2.27
C LYS A 66 14.39 -10.92 1.79
N LYS A 67 14.98 -11.74 2.66
CA LYS A 67 15.43 -13.11 2.34
C LYS A 67 14.27 -13.98 1.83
N TYR A 68 13.07 -13.82 2.39
CA TYR A 68 11.88 -14.60 2.04
C TYR A 68 10.95 -13.88 1.05
N GLY A 69 11.39 -12.79 0.41
CA GLY A 69 10.57 -12.03 -0.54
C GLY A 69 9.34 -11.37 0.06
N ILE A 70 9.32 -11.19 1.38
CA ILE A 70 8.20 -10.55 2.09
C ILE A 70 8.41 -9.04 2.03
N VAL A 71 7.45 -8.32 1.46
CA VAL A 71 7.39 -6.85 1.52
C VAL A 71 6.49 -6.44 2.69
N PRO A 72 7.06 -5.92 3.79
CA PRO A 72 6.30 -5.63 5.01
C PRO A 72 5.65 -4.24 4.98
N ILE A 73 4.72 -4.00 4.06
CA ILE A 73 4.08 -2.71 3.79
C ILE A 73 3.55 -2.04 5.07
N GLY A 74 2.76 -2.76 5.88
CA GLY A 74 2.22 -2.22 7.14
C GLY A 74 3.26 -2.02 8.26
N PHE A 75 4.35 -2.76 8.22
CA PHE A 75 5.44 -2.67 9.19
C PHE A 75 6.34 -1.47 8.90
N ILE A 76 6.66 -1.23 7.61
CA ILE A 76 7.47 -0.10 7.17
C ILE A 76 6.73 1.21 7.40
N THR A 77 5.44 1.30 7.05
CA THR A 77 4.63 2.51 7.23
C THR A 77 4.40 2.87 8.71
N GLY A 78 4.16 1.89 9.58
CA GLY A 78 3.89 2.12 11.01
C GLY A 78 5.13 2.54 11.81
N GLN A 79 6.29 1.93 11.56
CA GLN A 79 7.49 2.16 12.36
C GLN A 79 8.37 3.30 11.88
N LEU A 80 8.52 3.49 10.57
CA LEU A 80 9.28 4.62 10.07
C LEU A 80 8.61 5.97 10.38
N ALA A 81 7.30 5.99 10.64
CA ALA A 81 6.65 7.17 11.19
C ALA A 81 7.14 7.49 12.61
N THR A 82 7.44 6.48 13.42
CA THR A 82 7.91 6.67 14.81
C THR A 82 9.40 7.08 14.88
N GLU A 83 10.25 6.52 14.03
CA GLU A 83 11.71 6.79 14.06
C GLU A 83 12.10 8.13 13.42
N ARG A 84 11.32 8.64 12.49
CA ARG A 84 11.55 9.96 11.89
C ARG A 84 11.14 11.13 12.79
N LEU A 85 10.35 10.88 13.82
CA LEU A 85 9.93 11.93 14.76
C LEU A 85 11.10 12.52 15.58
N GLU A 86 12.18 11.77 15.75
CA GLU A 86 13.34 12.23 16.55
C GLU A 86 14.42 12.96 15.74
N GLY A 87 14.51 12.75 14.41
CA GLY A 87 15.57 13.32 13.56
C GLY A 87 15.16 14.40 12.56
N GLU A 88 13.89 14.47 12.15
CA GLU A 88 13.41 15.36 11.07
C GLU A 88 12.17 16.19 11.45
N SER A 89 12.04 16.56 12.71
CA SER A 89 10.88 17.29 13.27
C SER A 89 10.54 18.57 12.51
N SER A 90 11.53 19.31 12.00
CA SER A 90 11.32 20.60 11.32
C SER A 90 10.75 20.50 9.90
N ALA A 91 11.26 19.58 9.08
CA ALA A 91 10.83 19.46 7.68
C ALA A 91 9.44 18.81 7.53
N ARG A 92 9.08 17.87 8.44
CA ARG A 92 7.77 17.21 8.45
C ARG A 92 6.64 18.06 9.00
N ALA A 93 6.89 18.88 9.98
CA ALA A 93 5.90 19.84 10.49
C ALA A 93 5.38 20.75 9.38
N GLY A 94 6.21 21.12 8.41
CA GLY A 94 5.82 21.86 7.21
C GLY A 94 4.93 21.05 6.26
N VAL A 95 5.20 19.77 6.03
CA VAL A 95 4.40 18.90 5.17
C VAL A 95 3.02 18.62 5.78
N VAL A 96 2.98 18.29 7.07
CA VAL A 96 1.72 17.99 7.79
C VAL A 96 0.81 19.21 7.87
N ARG A 97 1.33 20.40 8.09
CA ARG A 97 0.57 21.66 8.13
C ARG A 97 -0.17 21.98 6.84
N GLY A 98 0.24 21.41 5.71
CA GLY A 98 -0.40 21.63 4.43
C GLY A 98 -1.35 20.51 3.98
N LEU A 99 -1.47 19.39 4.72
CA LEU A 99 -2.32 18.28 4.33
C LEU A 99 -3.80 18.59 4.60
N PRO A 100 -4.73 18.17 3.70
CA PRO A 100 -6.16 18.39 3.91
C PRO A 100 -6.70 17.55 5.06
N SER A 101 -7.65 18.09 5.83
CA SER A 101 -8.38 17.41 6.89
C SER A 101 -9.82 17.09 6.49
N GLY A 102 -10.49 16.29 7.31
CA GLY A 102 -11.87 15.86 7.08
C GLY A 102 -11.97 14.73 6.06
N GLN A 103 -12.95 14.80 5.16
CA GLN A 103 -13.07 13.82 4.09
C GLN A 103 -12.03 14.09 3.00
N VAL A 104 -11.24 13.08 2.69
CA VAL A 104 -10.17 13.13 1.68
C VAL A 104 -10.19 11.88 0.80
N THR A 105 -9.58 11.97 -0.37
CA THR A 105 -9.38 10.83 -1.25
C THR A 105 -7.89 10.49 -1.28
N PHE A 106 -7.60 9.25 -0.97
CA PHE A 106 -6.27 8.68 -1.03
C PHE A 106 -6.02 8.00 -2.38
N LEU A 107 -4.81 8.16 -2.88
CA LEU A 107 -4.28 7.44 -4.02
C LEU A 107 -2.97 6.79 -3.60
N LEU A 108 -2.94 5.47 -3.64
CA LEU A 108 -1.73 4.69 -3.39
C LEU A 108 -1.30 4.01 -4.69
N THR A 109 0.00 3.93 -4.90
CA THR A 109 0.60 3.21 -6.01
C THR A 109 1.70 2.29 -5.53
N ASP A 110 1.92 1.20 -6.28
CA ASP A 110 2.97 0.24 -6.01
C ASP A 110 3.43 -0.39 -7.33
N ILE A 111 4.75 -0.60 -7.51
CA ILE A 111 5.30 -1.24 -8.71
C ILE A 111 5.13 -2.75 -8.60
N GLU A 112 4.39 -3.34 -9.55
CA GLU A 112 4.27 -4.79 -9.62
C GLU A 112 5.62 -5.43 -9.97
N ASP A 113 5.98 -6.49 -9.22
CA ASP A 113 7.23 -7.23 -9.38
C ASP A 113 8.50 -6.36 -9.32
N SER A 114 8.52 -5.41 -8.38
CA SER A 114 9.69 -4.52 -8.17
C SER A 114 10.98 -5.29 -7.88
N THR A 115 10.89 -6.45 -7.24
CA THR A 115 12.04 -7.35 -7.00
C THR A 115 12.58 -7.95 -8.31
N GLY A 116 11.70 -8.33 -9.24
CA GLY A 116 12.09 -8.78 -10.57
C GLY A 116 12.79 -7.67 -11.35
N LEU A 117 12.23 -6.45 -11.29
CA LEU A 117 12.87 -5.28 -11.91
C LEU A 117 14.23 -4.93 -11.30
N LEU A 118 14.38 -5.05 -9.97
CA LEU A 118 15.67 -4.86 -9.30
C LEU A 118 16.72 -5.87 -9.80
N ARG A 119 16.34 -7.14 -9.95
CA ARG A 119 17.26 -8.18 -10.48
C ARG A 119 17.64 -7.93 -11.93
N LEU A 120 16.67 -7.48 -12.76
CA LEU A 120 16.91 -7.20 -14.17
C LEU A 120 17.81 -5.98 -14.39
N LEU A 121 17.66 -4.94 -13.59
CA LEU A 121 18.29 -3.63 -13.81
C LEU A 121 19.51 -3.38 -12.92
N GLU A 122 19.65 -4.12 -11.83
CA GLU A 122 20.74 -3.97 -10.86
C GLU A 122 20.96 -2.50 -10.46
N ASP A 123 22.14 -1.93 -10.70
CA ASP A 123 22.47 -0.55 -10.37
C ASP A 123 21.59 0.49 -11.07
N ARG A 124 21.02 0.15 -12.24
CA ARG A 124 20.09 1.03 -12.98
C ARG A 124 18.69 1.12 -12.36
N TYR A 125 18.35 0.22 -11.44
CA TYR A 125 17.05 0.23 -10.77
C TYR A 125 16.79 1.52 -9.98
N ALA A 126 17.80 2.10 -9.35
CA ALA A 126 17.70 3.37 -8.65
C ALA A 126 17.27 4.52 -9.58
N ASN A 127 17.81 4.56 -10.80
CA ASN A 127 17.45 5.54 -11.83
C ASN A 127 15.99 5.36 -12.28
N LEU A 128 15.57 4.10 -12.52
CA LEU A 128 14.17 3.78 -12.86
C LEU A 128 13.21 4.25 -11.75
N LEU A 129 13.50 3.96 -10.48
CA LEU A 129 12.70 4.45 -9.36
C LEU A 129 12.63 5.98 -9.32
N GLY A 130 13.74 6.65 -9.57
CA GLY A 130 13.80 8.11 -9.67
C GLY A 130 12.87 8.65 -10.74
N ASP A 131 12.83 8.00 -11.90
CA ASP A 131 11.95 8.35 -13.03
C ASP A 131 10.48 8.13 -12.69
N VAL A 132 10.13 6.98 -12.13
CA VAL A 132 8.76 6.68 -11.68
C VAL A 132 8.31 7.71 -10.65
N ARG A 133 9.10 8.00 -9.64
CA ARG A 133 8.79 8.98 -8.60
C ARG A 133 8.56 10.38 -9.16
N ARG A 134 9.39 10.83 -10.11
CA ARG A 134 9.19 12.13 -10.79
C ARG A 134 7.88 12.17 -11.56
N LEU A 135 7.54 11.08 -12.26
CA LEU A 135 6.27 10.93 -12.97
C LEU A 135 5.09 11.02 -12.01
N LEU A 136 5.11 10.27 -10.91
CA LEU A 136 4.07 10.26 -9.89
C LEU A 136 3.87 11.65 -9.28
N ARG A 137 4.94 12.31 -8.83
CA ARG A 137 4.88 13.66 -8.27
C ARG A 137 4.22 14.65 -9.22
N ARG A 138 4.64 14.64 -10.49
CA ARG A 138 4.07 15.55 -11.52
C ARG A 138 2.59 15.29 -11.73
N ALA A 139 2.16 14.03 -11.77
CA ALA A 139 0.76 13.67 -11.96
C ALA A 139 -0.09 14.12 -10.75
N VAL A 140 0.38 13.83 -9.53
CA VAL A 140 -0.27 14.21 -8.28
C VAL A 140 -0.42 15.74 -8.19
N GLN A 141 0.68 16.48 -8.37
CA GLN A 141 0.69 17.94 -8.27
C GLN A 141 -0.21 18.62 -9.31
N ARG A 142 -0.14 18.18 -10.57
CA ARG A 142 -0.99 18.73 -11.65
C ARG A 142 -2.48 18.48 -11.44
N SER A 143 -2.82 17.43 -10.70
CA SER A 143 -4.20 17.09 -10.37
C SER A 143 -4.67 17.68 -9.03
N GLY A 144 -3.88 18.58 -8.42
CA GLY A 144 -4.22 19.27 -7.18
C GLY A 144 -4.09 18.38 -5.92
N GLY A 145 -3.34 17.29 -6.02
CA GLY A 145 -3.01 16.42 -4.89
C GLY A 145 -1.75 16.86 -4.17
N LYS A 146 -1.55 16.29 -2.98
CA LYS A 146 -0.35 16.43 -2.17
C LYS A 146 0.28 15.08 -1.94
N GLU A 147 1.60 15.00 -2.08
CA GLU A 147 2.38 13.85 -1.70
C GLU A 147 2.37 13.75 -0.18
N VAL A 148 1.99 12.60 0.35
CA VAL A 148 2.07 12.28 1.78
C VAL A 148 3.37 11.56 2.07
N ASP A 149 3.71 10.57 1.24
CA ASP A 149 4.92 9.76 1.36
C ASP A 149 5.27 9.07 0.04
N ILE A 150 6.57 8.95 -0.26
CA ILE A 150 7.08 8.10 -1.34
C ILE A 150 8.24 7.28 -0.80
N ARG A 151 8.09 5.96 -0.77
CA ARG A 151 9.11 5.04 -0.27
C ARG A 151 9.31 3.89 -1.23
N ALA A 152 10.57 3.54 -1.44
CA ALA A 152 10.94 2.47 -2.37
C ALA A 152 10.13 2.55 -3.67
N ASP A 153 9.26 1.60 -3.93
CA ASP A 153 8.37 1.45 -5.08
C ASP A 153 6.92 1.90 -4.83
N GLU A 154 6.61 2.35 -3.61
CA GLU A 154 5.29 2.82 -3.21
C GLU A 154 5.20 4.35 -3.20
N ALA A 155 4.02 4.89 -3.57
CA ALA A 155 3.70 6.29 -3.35
C ALA A 155 2.31 6.44 -2.74
N PHE A 156 2.20 7.37 -1.80
CA PHE A 156 0.98 7.73 -1.10
C PHE A 156 0.68 9.21 -1.31
N ALA A 157 -0.45 9.50 -1.92
CA ALA A 157 -0.92 10.87 -2.18
C ALA A 157 -2.34 11.07 -1.66
N VAL A 158 -2.68 12.33 -1.36
CA VAL A 158 -3.98 12.75 -0.86
C VAL A 158 -4.55 13.88 -1.69
N PHE A 159 -5.86 13.88 -1.85
CA PHE A 159 -6.62 14.86 -2.62
C PHE A 159 -7.79 15.38 -1.80
N LYS A 160 -7.98 16.69 -1.79
CA LYS A 160 -9.19 17.32 -1.24
C LYS A 160 -10.38 17.07 -2.17
N ARG A 161 -10.15 17.09 -3.48
CA ARG A 161 -11.15 16.82 -4.52
C ARG A 161 -10.98 15.42 -5.08
N PRO A 162 -11.98 14.53 -4.97
CA PRO A 162 -11.91 13.15 -5.45
C PRO A 162 -11.60 13.05 -6.95
N SER A 163 -12.14 13.98 -7.78
CA SER A 163 -11.85 14.05 -9.21
C SER A 163 -10.36 14.24 -9.53
N GLY A 164 -9.61 14.92 -8.65
CA GLY A 164 -8.17 15.05 -8.78
C GLY A 164 -7.44 13.70 -8.62
N ALA A 165 -7.87 12.85 -7.69
CA ALA A 165 -7.30 11.51 -7.54
C ALA A 165 -7.54 10.65 -8.79
N LEU A 166 -8.76 10.73 -9.35
CA LEU A 166 -9.12 10.05 -10.60
C LEU A 166 -8.24 10.51 -11.76
N ALA A 167 -8.11 11.84 -11.95
CA ALA A 167 -7.28 12.42 -13.00
C ALA A 167 -5.81 12.04 -12.87
N ALA A 168 -5.27 12.04 -11.63
CA ALA A 168 -3.91 11.61 -11.36
C ALA A 168 -3.70 10.12 -11.71
N ALA A 169 -4.62 9.24 -11.31
CA ALA A 169 -4.54 7.81 -11.58
C ALA A 169 -4.52 7.52 -13.09
N LEU A 170 -5.41 8.14 -13.86
CA LEU A 170 -5.45 8.04 -15.31
C LEU A 170 -4.13 8.52 -15.94
N ALA A 171 -3.67 9.73 -15.54
CA ALA A 171 -2.43 10.29 -16.07
C ALA A 171 -1.20 9.43 -15.74
N ILE A 172 -1.15 8.82 -14.56
CA ILE A 172 -0.09 7.91 -14.14
C ILE A 172 -0.06 6.67 -15.03
N GLN A 173 -1.19 5.96 -15.17
CA GLN A 173 -1.24 4.73 -15.97
C GLN A 173 -0.90 4.98 -17.44
N ARG A 174 -1.44 6.04 -18.03
CA ARG A 174 -1.13 6.45 -19.41
C ARG A 174 0.36 6.70 -19.62
N ARG A 175 0.98 7.49 -18.72
CA ARG A 175 2.40 7.84 -18.84
C ARG A 175 3.33 6.67 -18.57
N VAL A 176 2.97 5.78 -17.65
CA VAL A 176 3.76 4.57 -17.38
C VAL A 176 3.64 3.59 -18.54
N GLY A 177 2.44 3.40 -19.08
CA GLY A 177 2.19 2.48 -20.19
C GLY A 177 2.76 2.94 -21.54
N SER A 178 2.84 4.25 -21.80
CA SER A 178 3.37 4.81 -23.05
C SER A 178 4.89 5.01 -23.05
N ARG A 179 5.55 4.83 -21.91
CA ARG A 179 7.00 5.09 -21.78
C ARG A 179 7.82 3.85 -22.08
N SER A 180 8.87 4.01 -22.91
CA SER A 180 9.93 3.01 -23.04
C SER A 180 10.84 3.05 -21.82
N TRP A 181 11.00 1.92 -21.15
CA TRP A 181 11.82 1.78 -19.96
C TRP A 181 13.17 1.14 -20.27
N PRO A 182 14.24 1.41 -19.49
CA PRO A 182 15.58 0.85 -19.72
C PRO A 182 15.56 -0.68 -19.80
N ALA A 183 16.42 -1.24 -20.66
CA ALA A 183 16.62 -2.69 -20.85
C ALA A 183 15.32 -3.47 -21.19
N GLY A 184 14.32 -2.83 -21.81
CA GLY A 184 13.06 -3.47 -22.12
C GLY A 184 12.20 -3.79 -20.89
N ALA A 185 12.51 -3.21 -19.73
CA ALA A 185 11.77 -3.42 -18.50
C ALA A 185 10.28 -3.05 -18.68
N LYS A 186 9.39 -3.87 -18.13
CA LYS A 186 7.96 -3.62 -18.11
C LYS A 186 7.54 -3.07 -16.76
N VAL A 187 7.52 -1.74 -16.63
CA VAL A 187 7.04 -1.10 -15.40
C VAL A 187 5.52 -1.04 -15.42
N ARG A 188 4.89 -1.65 -14.44
CA ARG A 188 3.42 -1.64 -14.26
C ARG A 188 3.09 -1.23 -12.83
N LEU A 189 2.20 -0.27 -12.68
CA LEU A 189 1.77 0.21 -11.37
C LEU A 189 0.39 -0.35 -11.01
N ARG A 190 0.26 -0.83 -9.78
CA ARG A 190 -1.04 -1.01 -9.12
C ARG A 190 -1.46 0.34 -8.57
N ILE A 191 -2.73 0.69 -8.72
CA ILE A 191 -3.27 1.92 -8.14
C ILE A 191 -4.53 1.58 -7.33
N GLY A 192 -4.57 2.06 -6.08
CA GLY A 192 -5.73 1.98 -5.20
C GLY A 192 -6.24 3.37 -4.84
N ILE A 193 -7.55 3.60 -4.98
CA ILE A 193 -8.21 4.86 -4.62
C ILE A 193 -9.28 4.58 -3.56
N HIS A 194 -9.25 5.33 -2.47
CA HIS A 194 -10.27 5.28 -1.41
C HIS A 194 -10.59 6.67 -0.90
N THR A 195 -11.87 6.94 -0.68
CA THR A 195 -12.35 8.17 -0.04
C THR A 195 -12.80 7.86 1.37
N GLY A 196 -12.32 8.61 2.36
CA GLY A 196 -12.66 8.39 3.75
C GLY A 196 -12.30 9.58 4.65
N ARG A 197 -12.50 9.41 5.95
CA ARG A 197 -12.19 10.41 6.98
C ARG A 197 -11.09 9.87 7.92
N PRO A 198 -9.82 10.11 7.60
CA PRO A 198 -8.73 9.75 8.49
C PRO A 198 -8.60 10.75 9.64
N THR A 199 -7.85 10.37 10.67
CA THR A 199 -7.31 11.30 11.65
C THR A 199 -5.98 11.84 11.15
N LEU A 200 -5.82 13.16 11.13
CA LEU A 200 -4.54 13.81 10.85
C LEU A 200 -3.80 14.06 12.17
N THR A 201 -2.59 13.53 12.27
CA THR A 201 -1.68 13.68 13.40
C THR A 201 -0.40 14.37 12.96
N ASP A 202 0.49 14.71 13.89
CA ASP A 202 1.81 15.27 13.57
C ASP A 202 2.67 14.33 12.72
N GLY A 203 2.40 13.03 12.75
CA GLY A 203 3.06 12.00 11.93
C GLY A 203 2.40 11.75 10.57
N GLY A 204 1.30 12.44 10.22
CA GLY A 204 0.51 12.24 9.01
C GLY A 204 -0.85 11.59 9.28
N TYR A 205 -1.41 10.94 8.25
CA TYR A 205 -2.72 10.31 8.37
C TYR A 205 -2.67 8.96 9.08
N VAL A 206 -3.63 8.74 9.99
CA VAL A 206 -3.86 7.47 10.68
C VAL A 206 -5.34 7.07 10.59
N GLY A 207 -5.61 5.78 10.75
CA GLY A 207 -6.97 5.23 10.81
C GLY A 207 -7.31 4.29 9.68
N LEU A 208 -8.53 3.74 9.77
CA LEU A 208 -9.00 2.67 8.88
C LEU A 208 -8.98 3.06 7.40
N ALA A 209 -9.26 4.33 7.08
CA ALA A 209 -9.27 4.83 5.71
C ALA A 209 -7.90 4.68 5.00
N VAL A 210 -6.80 4.91 5.72
CA VAL A 210 -5.44 4.71 5.19
C VAL A 210 -5.19 3.24 4.90
N HIS A 211 -5.54 2.37 5.87
CA HIS A 211 -5.40 0.92 5.70
C HIS A 211 -6.25 0.40 4.54
N THR A 212 -7.48 0.88 4.40
CA THR A 212 -8.39 0.51 3.30
C THR A 212 -7.77 0.85 1.94
N ALA A 213 -7.24 2.07 1.78
CA ALA A 213 -6.58 2.49 0.54
C ALA A 213 -5.38 1.58 0.20
N ALA A 214 -4.54 1.25 1.18
CA ALA A 214 -3.39 0.37 1.00
C ALA A 214 -3.80 -1.06 0.58
N ARG A 215 -4.86 -1.60 1.20
CA ARG A 215 -5.37 -2.94 0.86
C ARG A 215 -6.01 -2.99 -0.52
N ILE A 216 -6.71 -1.94 -0.93
CA ILE A 216 -7.25 -1.82 -2.29
C ILE A 216 -6.11 -1.81 -3.32
N CYS A 217 -5.05 -1.04 -3.09
CA CYS A 217 -3.87 -1.02 -3.95
C CYS A 217 -3.24 -2.41 -4.08
N SER A 218 -3.01 -3.08 -2.94
CA SER A 218 -2.39 -4.41 -2.89
C SER A 218 -3.25 -5.50 -3.55
N ALA A 219 -4.57 -5.31 -3.61
CA ALA A 219 -5.50 -6.23 -4.26
C ALA A 219 -5.43 -6.17 -5.79
N GLY A 220 -4.88 -5.10 -6.36
CA GLY A 220 -4.80 -4.89 -7.80
C GLY A 220 -3.66 -5.62 -8.49
N HIS A 221 -3.67 -5.54 -9.81
CA HIS A 221 -2.62 -6.00 -10.71
C HIS A 221 -1.92 -4.81 -11.38
N GLY A 222 -0.71 -5.02 -11.87
CA GLY A 222 0.04 -3.98 -12.58
C GLY A 222 -0.69 -3.46 -13.82
N GLY A 223 -0.93 -2.17 -13.89
CA GLY A 223 -1.76 -1.50 -14.91
C GLY A 223 -3.20 -1.26 -14.46
N GLN A 224 -3.65 -1.87 -13.35
CA GLN A 224 -5.03 -1.77 -12.86
C GLN A 224 -5.22 -0.58 -11.91
N ILE A 225 -6.40 0.05 -11.98
CA ILE A 225 -6.86 1.06 -11.02
C ILE A 225 -8.08 0.49 -10.31
N LEU A 226 -7.96 0.27 -9.00
CA LEU A 226 -9.05 -0.19 -8.14
C LEU A 226 -9.57 0.94 -7.26
N LEU A 227 -10.89 0.94 -7.05
CA LEU A 227 -11.56 1.92 -6.19
C LEU A 227 -12.44 1.23 -5.15
N SER A 228 -12.60 1.86 -4.00
CA SER A 228 -13.70 1.54 -3.07
C SER A 228 -15.03 2.09 -3.55
N SER A 229 -16.14 1.60 -3.01
CA SER A 229 -17.47 2.16 -3.25
C SER A 229 -17.57 3.64 -2.86
N ASP A 230 -16.90 4.04 -1.75
CA ASP A 230 -16.88 5.45 -1.33
C ASP A 230 -16.14 6.35 -2.33
N ALA A 231 -15.05 5.86 -2.91
CA ALA A 231 -14.34 6.59 -3.95
C ALA A 231 -15.19 6.71 -5.22
N VAL A 232 -15.85 5.63 -5.68
CA VAL A 232 -16.74 5.67 -6.85
C VAL A 232 -17.86 6.68 -6.63
N ARG A 233 -18.61 6.61 -5.52
CA ARG A 233 -19.66 7.58 -5.20
C ARG A 233 -19.18 9.03 -5.21
N SER A 234 -17.92 9.24 -4.81
CA SER A 234 -17.35 10.59 -4.74
C SER A 234 -16.91 11.16 -6.09
N VAL A 235 -16.69 10.32 -7.10
CA VAL A 235 -16.15 10.75 -8.42
C VAL A 235 -17.12 10.53 -9.56
N GLU A 236 -18.14 9.68 -9.44
CA GLU A 236 -18.99 9.21 -10.53
C GLU A 236 -19.63 10.37 -11.30
N ALA A 237 -20.19 11.37 -10.60
CA ALA A 237 -20.80 12.54 -11.22
C ALA A 237 -19.81 13.46 -11.95
N SER A 238 -18.51 13.39 -11.63
CA SER A 238 -17.43 14.21 -12.19
C SER A 238 -16.48 13.45 -13.10
N ALA A 239 -16.72 12.15 -13.29
CA ALA A 239 -15.88 11.31 -14.14
C ALA A 239 -15.99 11.73 -15.62
N PRO A 240 -14.91 11.65 -16.40
CA PRO A 240 -14.96 11.84 -17.83
C PRO A 240 -15.94 10.87 -18.50
N ARG A 241 -16.64 11.30 -19.55
CA ARG A 241 -17.67 10.48 -20.24
C ARG A 241 -17.17 9.12 -20.76
N ASN A 242 -15.88 9.00 -21.02
CA ASN A 242 -15.22 7.79 -21.51
C ASN A 242 -14.62 6.92 -20.40
N VAL A 243 -14.97 7.19 -19.14
CA VAL A 243 -14.53 6.42 -17.96
C VAL A 243 -15.73 5.75 -17.33
N SER A 244 -15.60 4.47 -17.02
CA SER A 244 -16.61 3.69 -16.30
C SER A 244 -16.01 2.94 -15.10
N PHE A 245 -16.87 2.45 -14.23
CA PHE A 245 -16.48 1.74 -13.01
C PHE A 245 -17.15 0.37 -13.01
N ARG A 246 -16.39 -0.67 -13.37
CA ARG A 246 -16.88 -2.04 -13.37
C ARG A 246 -16.82 -2.63 -11.96
N SER A 247 -17.94 -3.09 -11.45
CA SER A 247 -18.00 -3.78 -10.14
C SER A 247 -17.28 -5.13 -10.22
N LEU A 248 -16.41 -5.38 -9.26
CA LEU A 248 -15.72 -6.67 -9.09
C LEU A 248 -16.37 -7.52 -7.97
N GLY A 249 -17.39 -6.96 -7.28
CA GLY A 249 -18.04 -7.58 -6.14
C GLY A 249 -17.38 -7.25 -4.81
N ALA A 250 -17.85 -7.91 -3.75
CA ALA A 250 -17.33 -7.71 -2.39
C ALA A 250 -16.16 -8.66 -2.10
N HIS A 251 -15.08 -8.12 -1.56
CA HIS A 251 -13.85 -8.83 -1.26
C HIS A 251 -13.43 -8.66 0.19
N ARG A 252 -12.94 -9.72 0.82
CA ARG A 252 -12.31 -9.65 2.15
C ARG A 252 -10.89 -9.13 1.99
N LEU A 253 -10.65 -7.91 2.42
CA LEU A 253 -9.33 -7.30 2.47
C LEU A 253 -8.69 -7.61 3.83
N GLN A 254 -7.42 -8.01 3.81
CA GLN A 254 -6.72 -8.42 5.02
C GLN A 254 -6.69 -7.31 6.08
N GLY A 255 -7.14 -7.62 7.30
CA GLY A 255 -7.16 -6.70 8.43
C GLY A 255 -8.33 -5.70 8.43
N LEU A 256 -9.24 -5.79 7.47
CA LEU A 256 -10.51 -5.05 7.52
C LEU A 256 -11.63 -5.95 8.07
N PRO A 257 -12.50 -5.42 8.96
CA PRO A 257 -13.54 -6.21 9.60
C PRO A 257 -14.60 -6.70 8.59
N GLU A 258 -14.97 -5.85 7.64
CA GLU A 258 -16.05 -6.11 6.69
C GLU A 258 -15.54 -6.27 5.26
N PRO A 259 -16.20 -7.12 4.44
CA PRO A 259 -15.90 -7.19 3.01
C PRO A 259 -16.12 -5.83 2.35
N GLN A 260 -15.21 -5.46 1.45
CA GLN A 260 -15.24 -4.19 0.73
C GLN A 260 -15.68 -4.41 -0.72
N PRO A 261 -16.72 -3.71 -1.20
CA PRO A 261 -17.01 -3.66 -2.63
C PRO A 261 -15.86 -2.99 -3.38
N LEU A 262 -15.31 -3.71 -4.37
CA LEU A 262 -14.23 -3.20 -5.22
C LEU A 262 -14.76 -2.91 -6.61
N PHE A 263 -14.23 -1.84 -7.18
CA PHE A 263 -14.52 -1.41 -8.55
C PHE A 263 -13.22 -1.25 -9.33
N GLN A 264 -13.24 -1.66 -10.60
CA GLN A 264 -12.17 -1.35 -11.54
C GLN A 264 -12.55 -0.13 -12.36
N LEU A 265 -11.64 0.81 -12.48
CA LEU A 265 -11.76 1.89 -13.46
C LEU A 265 -11.46 1.35 -14.84
N GLU A 266 -12.31 1.66 -15.81
CA GLU A 266 -12.16 1.33 -17.21
C GLU A 266 -12.09 2.62 -18.05
N ALA A 267 -11.13 2.66 -18.95
CA ALA A 267 -10.97 3.72 -19.94
C ALA A 267 -10.47 3.10 -21.25
N PRO A 268 -10.86 3.61 -22.43
CA PRO A 268 -10.57 2.98 -23.73
C PRO A 268 -9.08 2.78 -24.03
N ASP A 269 -8.25 3.64 -23.49
CA ASP A 269 -6.79 3.67 -23.69
C ASP A 269 -5.98 3.00 -22.56
N LEU A 270 -6.66 2.32 -21.64
CA LEU A 270 -6.03 1.55 -20.56
C LEU A 270 -6.39 0.05 -20.66
N PRO A 271 -5.53 -0.85 -20.17
CA PRO A 271 -5.87 -2.26 -20.07
C PRO A 271 -7.16 -2.47 -19.27
N GLY A 272 -8.09 -3.27 -19.78
CA GLY A 272 -9.37 -3.56 -19.11
C GLY A 272 -9.47 -4.99 -18.55
N ASN A 273 -8.68 -5.93 -19.08
CA ASN A 273 -8.75 -7.34 -18.70
C ASN A 273 -7.66 -7.68 -17.67
N PHE A 274 -8.11 -7.98 -16.46
CA PHE A 274 -7.24 -8.40 -15.36
C PHE A 274 -7.78 -9.66 -14.71
N PRO A 275 -6.92 -10.49 -14.10
CA PRO A 275 -7.36 -11.58 -13.23
C PRO A 275 -8.21 -11.05 -12.07
N ALA A 276 -8.88 -11.97 -11.35
CA ALA A 276 -9.59 -11.60 -10.12
C ALA A 276 -8.66 -10.86 -9.14
N PRO A 277 -9.19 -9.89 -8.35
CA PRO A 277 -8.40 -9.21 -7.32
C PRO A 277 -7.67 -10.21 -6.41
N ARG A 278 -6.47 -9.86 -5.98
CA ARG A 278 -5.61 -10.68 -5.09
C ARG A 278 -6.16 -10.74 -3.67
N THR A 279 -7.39 -11.23 -3.54
CA THR A 279 -8.13 -11.29 -2.28
C THR A 279 -9.00 -12.53 -2.25
N THR A 280 -9.54 -12.84 -1.06
CA THR A 280 -10.60 -13.86 -0.96
C THR A 280 -11.94 -13.22 -1.24
N LYS A 281 -12.67 -13.71 -2.26
CA LYS A 281 -14.03 -13.25 -2.55
C LYS A 281 -14.96 -13.57 -1.36
N ALA A 282 -15.76 -12.62 -0.92
CA ALA A 282 -16.73 -12.86 0.14
C ALA A 282 -17.81 -13.85 -0.36
N ARG A 283 -18.06 -14.91 0.41
CA ARG A 283 -19.16 -15.83 0.13
C ARG A 283 -20.49 -15.10 0.36
N GLY A 284 -21.29 -14.97 -0.69
CA GLY A 284 -22.72 -14.59 -0.61
C GLY A 284 -23.01 -13.09 -0.45
N SER A 285 -23.22 -12.42 -1.58
CA SER A 285 -24.34 -11.45 -1.73
C SER A 285 -24.56 -11.20 -3.23
N ASN A 286 -25.22 -12.16 -3.88
CA ASN A 286 -25.91 -11.86 -5.13
C ASN A 286 -27.23 -11.14 -4.77
N ARG A 287 -27.17 -9.93 -4.28
CA ARG A 287 -28.30 -9.01 -4.27
C ARG A 287 -28.14 -8.09 -5.47
N VAL A 288 -28.66 -8.55 -6.61
CA VAL A 288 -28.95 -7.68 -7.76
C VAL A 288 -29.96 -6.65 -7.27
N VAL A 289 -29.53 -5.42 -7.03
CA VAL A 289 -30.43 -4.29 -6.92
C VAL A 289 -30.91 -4.00 -8.34
N ARG A 290 -32.08 -4.59 -8.70
CA ARG A 290 -32.83 -4.15 -9.87
C ARG A 290 -33.41 -2.78 -9.54
N THR A 291 -32.84 -1.73 -10.04
CA THR A 291 -33.49 -0.42 -10.15
C THR A 291 -34.67 -0.59 -11.12
N ARG A 292 -35.88 -0.57 -10.59
CA ARG A 292 -37.11 -0.43 -11.38
C ARG A 292 -37.10 0.95 -12.00
N SER A 293 -36.92 1.03 -13.31
CA SER A 293 -37.28 2.19 -14.10
C SER A 293 -38.82 2.37 -13.99
N ARG A 294 -39.25 3.44 -13.35
CA ARG A 294 -40.62 3.94 -13.48
C ARG A 294 -40.67 4.74 -14.79
N SER A 295 -41.32 4.16 -15.79
CA SER A 295 -41.84 4.89 -16.93
C SER A 295 -43.01 5.77 -16.45
N ARG A 296 -42.97 7.02 -16.72
CA ARG A 296 -44.08 7.89 -17.06
C ARG A 296 -43.54 9.02 -17.91
#